data_324020a0405ffd2896137edabc1e307c
#
_entry.id   324020a0405ffd2896137edabc1e307c
#
_cell.length_a   1.000
_cell.length_b   1.000
_cell.length_c   1.000
_cell.angle_alpha   90.00
_cell.angle_beta   90.00
_cell.angle_gamma   90.00
#
_symmetry.space_group_name_H-M   'P 1'
#
loop_
_entity.id
_entity.type
_entity.pdbx_description
1 polymer ?
#
loop_
_entity_poly.entity_id
_entity_poly.type
_entity_poly.pdbx_seq_one_letter_code
_entity_poly.pdbx_strand_id
1 'polypeptide(L)'
;MRSWQIFKIWGIPFKVHPYWFAILFLFSWSISNQVILSSGNIYNAKEAWIIGFLTSFLFLTSIIFHEVFHTFVSLNQGVKIKKITFYFLGAILQIDKYCQTALGNIKIAIVRPLLCFATASILLLISNNSASQEEIAVNVISRVGIFNLFLGFLNLIPIGSLDGGNLLKSIIWHFSGSKNKGRNFLNKVNLLLSFFVLFFGIICLFRFNFYFGFILSFLGLFGINSSKSESQFFKIENILKFSKVSEIKLKPLRKIEYDSNFSEFNKLIKNKKDALDKYFFVTNNGRWTGFVDVNILKTVSLKKWEQNFVGDFKKLTFRF
;
A
#
# COMPACT_ATOMS: atom_id res chain seq x y z
N MET A 1 6.06 9.51 9.93
CA MET A 1 6.24 10.49 8.84
C MET A 1 4.93 11.24 8.65
N ARG A 2 4.97 12.59 8.58
CA ARG A 2 3.77 13.43 8.47
C ARG A 2 3.26 13.39 7.02
N SER A 3 2.04 12.93 6.79
CA SER A 3 1.29 13.10 5.54
C SER A 3 0.42 14.36 5.65
N TRP A 4 0.31 15.14 4.58
CA TRP A 4 -0.50 16.35 4.54
C TRP A 4 -1.91 16.03 4.06
N GLN A 5 -2.92 16.58 4.71
CA GLN A 5 -4.30 16.47 4.27
C GLN A 5 -4.56 17.53 3.18
N ILE A 6 -5.01 17.06 2.00
CA ILE A 6 -5.34 17.96 0.89
C ILE A 6 -6.80 18.39 1.02
N PHE A 7 -7.70 17.42 1.19
CA PHE A 7 -9.14 17.65 1.31
C PHE A 7 -9.80 16.56 2.14
N LYS A 8 -11.11 16.75 2.44
CA LYS A 8 -11.93 15.76 3.15
C LYS A 8 -13.26 15.62 2.41
N ILE A 9 -13.61 14.39 1.99
CA ILE A 9 -14.86 14.06 1.28
C ILE A 9 -15.54 12.92 2.03
N TRP A 10 -16.86 13.01 2.24
CA TRP A 10 -17.67 12.04 3.02
C TRP A 10 -17.10 11.74 4.42
N GLY A 11 -16.48 12.74 5.05
CA GLY A 11 -15.85 12.56 6.35
C GLY A 11 -14.47 11.89 6.31
N ILE A 12 -14.01 11.42 5.14
CA ILE A 12 -12.73 10.71 4.96
C ILE A 12 -11.65 11.71 4.58
N PRO A 13 -10.53 11.80 5.33
CA PRO A 13 -9.40 12.63 4.98
C PRO A 13 -8.56 11.99 3.88
N PHE A 14 -8.37 12.72 2.78
CA PHE A 14 -7.44 12.40 1.70
C PHE A 14 -6.10 13.07 1.98
N LYS A 15 -5.06 12.27 2.12
CA LYS A 15 -3.73 12.73 2.51
C LYS A 15 -2.72 12.37 1.44
N VAL A 16 -1.71 13.24 1.27
CA VAL A 16 -0.59 13.02 0.35
C VAL A 16 0.70 12.93 1.17
N HIS A 17 1.52 11.97 0.82
CA HIS A 17 2.86 11.86 1.38
C HIS A 17 3.83 12.77 0.59
N PRO A 18 4.82 13.42 1.25
CA PRO A 18 5.78 14.31 0.57
C PRO A 18 6.48 13.71 -0.65
N TYR A 19 6.61 12.40 -0.73
CA TYR A 19 7.17 11.70 -1.91
C TYR A 19 6.40 11.95 -3.21
N TRP A 20 5.15 12.42 -3.14
CA TRP A 20 4.37 12.78 -4.34
C TRP A 20 4.99 13.93 -5.13
N PHE A 21 5.62 14.88 -4.45
CA PHE A 21 6.33 15.98 -5.11
C PHE A 21 7.60 15.47 -5.82
N ALA A 22 8.28 14.50 -5.22
CA ALA A 22 9.42 13.85 -5.87
C ALA A 22 8.97 13.07 -7.12
N ILE A 23 7.82 12.39 -7.06
CA ILE A 23 7.23 11.70 -8.22
C ILE A 23 6.88 12.71 -9.31
N LEU A 24 6.17 13.78 -8.97
CA LEU A 24 5.81 14.82 -9.92
C LEU A 24 7.05 15.35 -10.63
N PHE A 25 8.13 15.65 -9.90
CA PHE A 25 9.38 16.11 -10.48
C PHE A 25 10.03 15.06 -11.40
N LEU A 26 10.15 13.81 -10.93
CA LEU A 26 10.77 12.73 -11.71
C LEU A 26 10.01 12.41 -13.00
N PHE A 27 8.67 12.36 -12.92
CA PHE A 27 7.84 12.17 -14.11
C PHE A 27 7.96 13.36 -15.09
N SER A 28 7.92 14.59 -14.57
CA SER A 28 8.07 15.79 -15.38
C SER A 28 9.42 15.79 -16.12
N TRP A 29 10.50 15.48 -15.41
CA TRP A 29 11.83 15.38 -15.98
C TRP A 29 11.93 14.26 -17.02
N SER A 30 11.42 13.08 -16.74
CA SER A 30 11.44 11.93 -17.64
C SER A 30 10.67 12.21 -18.93
N ILE A 31 9.47 12.78 -18.82
CA ILE A 31 8.62 13.11 -19.97
C ILE A 31 9.25 14.25 -20.78
N SER A 32 9.79 15.27 -20.12
CA SER A 32 10.48 16.37 -20.79
C SER A 32 11.65 15.88 -21.65
N ASN A 33 12.50 15.01 -21.09
CA ASN A 33 13.60 14.41 -21.83
C ASN A 33 13.10 13.56 -23.01
N GLN A 34 12.03 12.79 -22.82
CA GLN A 34 11.43 12.00 -23.90
C GLN A 34 10.90 12.90 -25.01
N VAL A 35 10.25 14.02 -24.67
CA VAL A 35 9.75 15.00 -25.64
C VAL A 35 10.90 15.57 -26.46
N ILE A 36 12.00 16.01 -25.84
CA ILE A 36 13.18 16.54 -26.53
C ILE A 36 13.75 15.51 -27.51
N LEU A 37 13.91 14.26 -27.05
CA LEU A 37 14.51 13.19 -27.86
C LEU A 37 13.61 12.76 -29.04
N SER A 38 12.28 12.78 -28.87
CA SER A 38 11.33 12.27 -29.86
C SER A 38 10.85 13.33 -30.86
N SER A 39 10.95 14.63 -30.52
CA SER A 39 10.36 15.70 -31.33
C SER A 39 11.25 16.24 -32.45
N GLY A 40 12.48 15.77 -32.57
CA GLY A 40 13.37 16.25 -33.68
C GLY A 40 13.54 17.77 -33.74
N ASN A 41 13.57 18.45 -32.58
CA ASN A 41 13.65 19.91 -32.41
C ASN A 41 12.35 20.70 -32.65
N ILE A 42 11.18 20.06 -32.73
CA ILE A 42 9.88 20.75 -32.82
C ILE A 42 9.65 21.59 -31.56
N TYR A 43 10.02 21.07 -30.37
CA TYR A 43 9.87 21.75 -29.10
C TYR A 43 11.23 22.17 -28.52
N ASN A 44 11.30 23.42 -28.04
CA ASN A 44 12.47 23.89 -27.33
C ASN A 44 12.45 23.29 -25.85
N ALA A 45 13.58 23.44 -25.17
CA ALA A 45 13.70 22.89 -23.80
C ALA A 45 12.62 23.39 -22.82
N LYS A 46 12.20 24.68 -22.94
CA LYS A 46 11.17 25.27 -22.08
C LYS A 46 9.80 24.65 -22.38
N GLU A 47 9.44 24.48 -23.65
CA GLU A 47 8.17 23.84 -24.04
C GLU A 47 8.11 22.37 -23.61
N ALA A 48 9.22 21.64 -23.79
CA ALA A 48 9.31 20.26 -23.31
C ALA A 48 9.12 20.14 -21.81
N TRP A 49 9.65 21.07 -21.00
CA TRP A 49 9.41 21.11 -19.57
C TRP A 49 7.95 21.43 -19.22
N ILE A 50 7.31 22.33 -19.97
CA ILE A 50 5.87 22.64 -19.79
C ILE A 50 5.04 21.39 -20.10
N ILE A 51 5.31 20.70 -21.21
CA ILE A 51 4.63 19.44 -21.57
C ILE A 51 4.84 18.39 -20.49
N GLY A 52 6.08 18.20 -20.05
CA GLY A 52 6.42 17.24 -19.00
C GLY A 52 5.70 17.51 -17.67
N PHE A 53 5.71 18.76 -17.22
CA PHE A 53 5.05 19.16 -15.97
C PHE A 53 3.53 19.03 -16.05
N LEU A 54 2.90 19.58 -17.09
CA LEU A 54 1.44 19.52 -17.24
C LEU A 54 0.95 18.07 -17.39
N THR A 55 1.64 17.26 -18.19
CA THR A 55 1.30 15.83 -18.34
C THR A 55 1.37 15.11 -17.00
N SER A 56 2.45 15.28 -16.23
CA SER A 56 2.63 14.65 -14.93
C SER A 56 1.59 15.11 -13.94
N PHE A 57 1.33 16.41 -13.88
CA PHE A 57 0.34 16.99 -12.96
C PHE A 57 -1.08 16.50 -13.27
N LEU A 58 -1.50 16.52 -14.54
CA LEU A 58 -2.82 16.05 -14.94
C LEU A 58 -2.97 14.53 -14.74
N PHE A 59 -1.93 13.76 -15.02
CA PHE A 59 -1.94 12.31 -14.78
C PHE A 59 -2.07 11.99 -13.29
N LEU A 60 -1.30 12.64 -12.42
CA LEU A 60 -1.42 12.46 -10.97
C LEU A 60 -2.80 12.91 -10.45
N THR A 61 -3.35 13.98 -11.02
CA THR A 61 -4.72 14.42 -10.71
C THR A 61 -5.76 13.38 -11.13
N SER A 62 -5.59 12.73 -12.29
CA SER A 62 -6.48 11.64 -12.72
C SER A 62 -6.45 10.46 -11.76
N ILE A 63 -5.29 10.11 -11.17
CA ILE A 63 -5.18 9.07 -10.16
C ILE A 63 -5.99 9.43 -8.90
N ILE A 64 -5.93 10.68 -8.45
CA ILE A 64 -6.75 11.15 -7.31
C ILE A 64 -8.24 11.02 -7.65
N PHE A 65 -8.65 11.44 -8.84
CA PHE A 65 -10.03 11.36 -9.31
C PHE A 65 -10.54 9.90 -9.34
N HIS A 66 -9.76 8.97 -9.88
CA HIS A 66 -10.09 7.54 -9.86
C HIS A 66 -10.25 7.01 -8.44
N GLU A 67 -9.40 7.44 -7.51
CA GLU A 67 -9.48 7.02 -6.11
C GLU A 67 -10.72 7.57 -5.38
N VAL A 68 -11.13 8.80 -5.69
CA VAL A 68 -12.36 9.38 -5.15
C VAL A 68 -13.57 8.56 -5.60
N PHE A 69 -13.67 8.23 -6.91
CA PHE A 69 -14.77 7.40 -7.42
C PHE A 69 -14.74 5.98 -6.86
N HIS A 70 -13.57 5.38 -6.77
CA HIS A 70 -13.39 4.07 -6.15
C HIS A 70 -13.86 4.07 -4.70
N THR A 71 -13.55 5.14 -3.96
CA THR A 71 -14.01 5.36 -2.58
C THR A 71 -15.53 5.48 -2.52
N PHE A 72 -16.14 6.28 -3.41
CA PHE A 72 -17.61 6.43 -3.49
C PHE A 72 -18.30 5.09 -3.68
N VAL A 73 -17.86 4.29 -4.66
CA VAL A 73 -18.43 2.95 -4.89
C VAL A 73 -18.19 2.04 -3.69
N SER A 74 -17.02 2.11 -3.05
CA SER A 74 -16.72 1.32 -1.85
C SER A 74 -17.65 1.63 -0.69
N LEU A 75 -17.94 2.92 -0.44
CA LEU A 75 -18.88 3.34 0.60
C LEU A 75 -20.30 2.81 0.33
N ASN A 76 -20.76 2.87 -0.93
CA ASN A 76 -22.07 2.35 -1.35
C ASN A 76 -22.17 0.82 -1.19
N GLN A 77 -21.04 0.10 -1.15
CA GLN A 77 -20.98 -1.34 -0.86
C GLN A 77 -20.76 -1.65 0.65
N GLY A 78 -20.93 -0.65 1.52
CA GLY A 78 -20.83 -0.79 2.97
C GLY A 78 -19.42 -0.94 3.54
N VAL A 79 -18.39 -0.57 2.77
CA VAL A 79 -17.01 -0.46 3.24
C VAL A 79 -16.89 0.76 4.16
N LYS A 80 -16.22 0.62 5.30
CA LYS A 80 -15.91 1.76 6.18
C LYS A 80 -14.45 2.11 6.06
N ILE A 81 -14.15 3.30 5.53
CA ILE A 81 -12.81 3.82 5.29
C ILE A 81 -12.52 4.93 6.29
N LYS A 82 -11.41 4.81 7.03
CA LYS A 82 -10.95 5.84 8.00
C LYS A 82 -10.17 6.98 7.35
N LYS A 83 -9.25 6.62 6.47
CA LYS A 83 -8.42 7.60 5.76
C LYS A 83 -7.83 6.97 4.50
N ILE A 84 -7.46 7.83 3.56
CA ILE A 84 -6.79 7.49 2.32
C ILE A 84 -5.49 8.28 2.28
N THR A 85 -4.38 7.61 1.98
CA THR A 85 -3.07 8.27 1.90
C THR A 85 -2.39 7.87 0.60
N PHE A 86 -2.08 8.86 -0.24
CA PHE A 86 -1.34 8.68 -1.47
C PHE A 86 0.15 8.57 -1.19
N TYR A 87 0.74 7.47 -1.64
CA TYR A 87 2.16 7.16 -1.59
C TYR A 87 2.73 7.04 -3.01
N PHE A 88 4.01 6.70 -3.10
CA PHE A 88 4.74 6.56 -4.37
C PHE A 88 4.03 5.64 -5.39
N LEU A 89 3.53 4.49 -4.95
CA LEU A 89 2.93 3.44 -5.81
C LEU A 89 1.39 3.42 -5.78
N GLY A 90 0.74 4.50 -5.36
CA GLY A 90 -0.73 4.57 -5.30
C GLY A 90 -1.29 4.97 -3.94
N ALA A 91 -2.59 4.73 -3.73
CA ALA A 91 -3.29 5.07 -2.49
C ALA A 91 -3.34 3.87 -1.53
N ILE A 92 -3.03 4.10 -0.26
CA ILE A 92 -3.24 3.14 0.81
C ILE A 92 -4.48 3.55 1.59
N LEU A 93 -5.48 2.66 1.59
CA LEU A 93 -6.74 2.84 2.30
C LEU A 93 -6.65 2.19 3.69
N GLN A 94 -6.95 2.94 4.72
CA GLN A 94 -7.19 2.37 6.04
C GLN A 94 -8.66 2.02 6.17
N ILE A 95 -8.97 0.72 6.10
CA ILE A 95 -10.33 0.17 6.09
C ILE A 95 -10.63 -0.43 7.46
N ASP A 96 -11.79 -0.05 8.05
CA ASP A 96 -12.31 -0.64 9.28
C ASP A 96 -13.21 -1.84 9.01
N LYS A 97 -14.03 -1.74 7.96
CA LYS A 97 -14.96 -2.80 7.58
C LYS A 97 -14.87 -3.03 6.08
N TYR A 98 -14.55 -4.25 5.69
CA TYR A 98 -14.50 -4.68 4.29
C TYR A 98 -15.90 -5.03 3.77
N CYS A 99 -16.08 -4.98 2.45
CA CYS A 99 -17.28 -5.45 1.78
C CYS A 99 -17.51 -6.95 2.07
N GLN A 100 -18.75 -7.29 2.42
CA GLN A 100 -19.11 -8.65 2.85
C GLN A 100 -19.65 -9.51 1.70
N THR A 101 -19.91 -8.94 0.52
CA THR A 101 -20.48 -9.64 -0.63
C THR A 101 -19.46 -9.77 -1.76
N ALA A 102 -19.51 -10.88 -2.49
CA ALA A 102 -18.67 -11.11 -3.66
C ALA A 102 -18.96 -10.08 -4.77
N LEU A 103 -20.26 -9.86 -5.06
CA LEU A 103 -20.70 -8.89 -6.07
C LEU A 103 -20.30 -7.46 -5.73
N GLY A 104 -20.39 -7.07 -4.45
CA GLY A 104 -19.91 -5.76 -4.00
C GLY A 104 -18.41 -5.57 -4.23
N ASN A 105 -17.61 -6.60 -3.94
CA ASN A 105 -16.16 -6.53 -4.21
C ASN A 105 -15.86 -6.49 -5.71
N ILE A 106 -16.64 -7.19 -6.57
CA ILE A 106 -16.50 -7.11 -8.03
C ILE A 106 -16.78 -5.66 -8.50
N LYS A 107 -17.88 -5.06 -8.04
CA LYS A 107 -18.21 -3.66 -8.37
C LYS A 107 -17.09 -2.70 -7.96
N ILE A 108 -16.55 -2.85 -6.76
CA ILE A 108 -15.44 -2.03 -6.26
C ILE A 108 -14.21 -2.19 -7.15
N ALA A 109 -13.82 -3.43 -7.47
CA ALA A 109 -12.58 -3.71 -8.18
C ALA A 109 -12.61 -3.28 -9.66
N ILE A 110 -13.78 -3.29 -10.31
CA ILE A 110 -13.87 -2.95 -11.74
C ILE A 110 -13.94 -1.44 -12.02
N VAL A 111 -14.28 -0.64 -11.00
CA VAL A 111 -14.48 0.82 -11.17
C VAL A 111 -13.23 1.52 -11.66
N ARG A 112 -12.06 1.24 -11.04
CA ARG A 112 -10.82 1.93 -11.40
C ARG A 112 -10.35 1.62 -12.82
N PRO A 113 -10.29 0.36 -13.30
CA PRO A 113 -10.00 0.08 -14.71
C PRO A 113 -10.97 0.76 -15.67
N LEU A 114 -12.29 0.72 -15.37
CA LEU A 114 -13.29 1.36 -16.23
C LEU A 114 -13.10 2.88 -16.31
N LEU A 115 -12.83 3.54 -15.19
CA LEU A 115 -12.55 4.98 -15.19
C LEU A 115 -11.28 5.31 -15.96
N CYS A 116 -10.21 4.50 -15.81
CA CYS A 116 -8.99 4.69 -16.58
C CYS A 116 -9.24 4.59 -18.08
N PHE A 117 -9.99 3.59 -18.55
CA PHE A 117 -10.33 3.43 -19.97
C PHE A 117 -11.26 4.54 -20.47
N ALA A 118 -12.27 4.93 -19.68
CA ALA A 118 -13.16 6.03 -20.03
C ALA A 118 -12.38 7.36 -20.19
N THR A 119 -11.55 7.68 -19.20
CA THR A 119 -10.68 8.88 -19.26
C THR A 119 -9.73 8.84 -20.45
N ALA A 120 -9.08 7.70 -20.68
CA ALA A 120 -8.19 7.50 -21.80
C ALA A 120 -8.92 7.69 -23.14
N SER A 121 -10.08 7.06 -23.31
CA SER A 121 -10.88 7.16 -24.55
C SER A 121 -11.30 8.60 -24.83
N ILE A 122 -11.80 9.32 -23.83
CA ILE A 122 -12.23 10.72 -23.98
C ILE A 122 -11.03 11.60 -24.40
N LEU A 123 -9.90 11.50 -23.68
CA LEU A 123 -8.73 12.32 -23.95
C LEU A 123 -8.11 12.03 -25.32
N LEU A 124 -8.02 10.75 -25.72
CA LEU A 124 -7.49 10.36 -27.02
C LEU A 124 -8.42 10.78 -28.17
N LEU A 125 -9.73 10.72 -27.98
CA LEU A 125 -10.69 11.23 -28.98
C LEU A 125 -10.56 12.74 -29.15
N ILE A 126 -10.42 13.50 -28.05
CA ILE A 126 -10.19 14.95 -28.11
C ILE A 126 -8.90 15.25 -28.86
N SER A 127 -7.81 14.56 -28.51
CA SER A 127 -6.50 14.74 -29.13
C SER A 127 -6.53 14.42 -30.62
N ASN A 128 -7.16 13.31 -31.05
CA ASN A 128 -7.19 12.90 -32.46
C ASN A 128 -8.06 13.80 -33.35
N ASN A 129 -9.07 14.45 -32.77
CA ASN A 129 -9.93 15.37 -33.52
C ASN A 129 -9.41 16.82 -33.56
N SER A 130 -8.25 17.11 -32.94
CA SER A 130 -7.64 18.43 -32.94
C SER A 130 -6.95 18.69 -34.29
N ALA A 131 -7.14 19.90 -34.81
CA ALA A 131 -6.64 20.29 -36.14
C ALA A 131 -5.10 20.36 -36.25
N SER A 132 -4.43 20.69 -35.15
CA SER A 132 -2.95 20.74 -35.08
C SER A 132 -2.42 19.76 -34.05
N GLN A 133 -1.67 18.76 -34.52
CA GLN A 133 -1.06 17.74 -33.65
C GLN A 133 0.20 18.26 -32.92
N GLU A 134 0.73 19.39 -33.35
CA GLU A 134 1.95 19.98 -32.78
C GLU A 134 1.68 20.92 -31.60
N GLU A 135 0.43 21.24 -31.30
CA GLU A 135 0.12 22.07 -30.15
C GLU A 135 0.48 21.39 -28.83
N ILE A 136 1.07 22.18 -27.95
CA ILE A 136 1.44 21.71 -26.57
C ILE A 136 0.25 21.04 -25.85
N ALA A 137 -0.94 21.65 -25.96
CA ALA A 137 -2.16 21.13 -25.36
C ALA A 137 -2.53 19.72 -25.86
N VAL A 138 -2.47 19.52 -27.18
CA VAL A 138 -2.77 18.22 -27.83
C VAL A 138 -1.77 17.16 -27.40
N ASN A 139 -0.48 17.51 -27.35
CA ASN A 139 0.57 16.61 -26.89
C ASN A 139 0.37 16.19 -25.43
N VAL A 140 0.04 17.13 -24.54
CA VAL A 140 -0.26 16.87 -23.14
C VAL A 140 -1.48 15.95 -22.99
N ILE A 141 -2.61 16.27 -23.64
CA ILE A 141 -3.87 15.51 -23.58
C ILE A 141 -3.65 14.08 -24.08
N SER A 142 -2.97 13.90 -25.20
CA SER A 142 -2.65 12.59 -25.78
C SER A 142 -1.83 11.73 -24.81
N ARG A 143 -0.77 12.28 -24.22
CA ARG A 143 0.09 11.57 -23.27
C ARG A 143 -0.67 11.17 -22.00
N VAL A 144 -1.49 12.08 -21.44
CA VAL A 144 -2.33 11.77 -20.27
C VAL A 144 -3.31 10.64 -20.63
N GLY A 145 -3.91 10.66 -21.83
CA GLY A 145 -4.75 9.59 -22.35
C GLY A 145 -4.03 8.25 -22.41
N ILE A 146 -2.84 8.21 -23.00
CA ILE A 146 -2.01 7.00 -23.12
C ILE A 146 -1.63 6.47 -21.71
N PHE A 147 -1.25 7.34 -20.78
CA PHE A 147 -0.90 6.90 -19.42
C PHE A 147 -2.10 6.33 -18.67
N ASN A 148 -3.29 6.91 -18.82
CA ASN A 148 -4.51 6.36 -18.25
C ASN A 148 -4.88 5.01 -18.89
N LEU A 149 -4.71 4.86 -20.20
CA LEU A 149 -4.91 3.59 -20.90
C LEU A 149 -3.99 2.50 -20.32
N PHE A 150 -2.70 2.81 -20.20
CA PHE A 150 -1.71 1.90 -19.62
C PHE A 150 -2.04 1.55 -18.16
N LEU A 151 -2.41 2.56 -17.36
CA LEU A 151 -2.83 2.35 -15.96
C LEU A 151 -4.07 1.44 -15.86
N GLY A 152 -5.02 1.59 -16.78
CA GLY A 152 -6.19 0.72 -16.88
C GLY A 152 -5.82 -0.75 -17.11
N PHE A 153 -4.92 -1.02 -18.06
CA PHE A 153 -4.39 -2.37 -18.30
C PHE A 153 -3.61 -2.91 -17.10
N LEU A 154 -2.74 -2.11 -16.50
CA LEU A 154 -2.00 -2.52 -15.30
C LEU A 154 -2.94 -2.92 -14.16
N ASN A 155 -4.02 -2.16 -13.96
CA ASN A 155 -4.99 -2.46 -12.91
C ASN A 155 -5.81 -3.73 -13.19
N LEU A 156 -5.87 -4.23 -14.41
CA LEU A 156 -6.52 -5.52 -14.74
C LEU A 156 -5.62 -6.72 -14.52
N ILE A 157 -4.31 -6.53 -14.33
CA ILE A 157 -3.40 -7.66 -14.08
C ILE A 157 -3.81 -8.35 -12.79
N PRO A 158 -3.99 -9.68 -12.79
CA PRO A 158 -4.48 -10.44 -11.63
C PRO A 158 -3.38 -10.66 -10.57
N ILE A 159 -2.81 -9.56 -10.07
CA ILE A 159 -1.84 -9.53 -8.97
C ILE A 159 -2.56 -9.10 -7.70
N GLY A 160 -2.27 -9.72 -6.55
CA GLY A 160 -3.00 -9.57 -5.30
C GLY A 160 -3.16 -8.13 -4.78
N SER A 161 -2.21 -7.26 -5.07
CA SER A 161 -2.24 -5.85 -4.66
C SER A 161 -3.01 -4.93 -5.63
N LEU A 162 -3.34 -5.40 -6.84
CA LEU A 162 -4.04 -4.64 -7.87
C LEU A 162 -5.54 -4.98 -7.90
N ASP A 163 -6.31 -4.15 -8.59
CA ASP A 163 -7.75 -4.35 -8.70
C ASP A 163 -8.10 -5.63 -9.47
N GLY A 164 -7.31 -6.00 -10.48
CA GLY A 164 -7.45 -7.26 -11.21
C GLY A 164 -7.32 -8.50 -10.32
N GLY A 165 -6.44 -8.46 -9.34
CA GLY A 165 -6.35 -9.52 -8.34
C GLY A 165 -7.59 -9.56 -7.44
N ASN A 166 -8.08 -8.42 -6.98
CA ASN A 166 -9.32 -8.33 -6.21
C ASN A 166 -10.54 -8.76 -7.03
N LEU A 167 -10.57 -8.41 -8.32
CA LEU A 167 -11.61 -8.82 -9.26
C LEU A 167 -11.62 -10.34 -9.43
N LEU A 168 -10.49 -10.93 -9.78
CA LEU A 168 -10.35 -12.39 -9.96
C LEU A 168 -10.77 -13.16 -8.69
N LYS A 169 -10.25 -12.74 -7.53
CA LYS A 169 -10.62 -13.32 -6.23
C LYS A 169 -12.12 -13.28 -5.98
N SER A 170 -12.76 -12.14 -6.30
CA SER A 170 -14.18 -11.93 -6.04
C SER A 170 -15.07 -12.69 -7.02
N ILE A 171 -14.66 -12.84 -8.27
CA ILE A 171 -15.31 -13.68 -9.26
C ILE A 171 -15.32 -15.14 -8.80
N ILE A 172 -14.16 -15.67 -8.42
CA ILE A 172 -14.05 -17.07 -7.92
C ILE A 172 -14.88 -17.23 -6.64
N TRP A 173 -14.88 -16.24 -5.74
CA TRP A 173 -15.72 -16.26 -4.55
C TRP A 173 -17.21 -16.31 -4.92
N HIS A 174 -17.64 -15.52 -5.88
CA HIS A 174 -19.05 -15.50 -6.32
C HIS A 174 -19.51 -16.87 -6.82
N PHE A 175 -18.75 -17.51 -7.72
CA PHE A 175 -19.11 -18.80 -8.28
C PHE A 175 -18.91 -19.99 -7.32
N SER A 176 -17.93 -19.93 -6.44
CA SER A 176 -17.62 -21.04 -5.51
C SER A 176 -18.33 -20.94 -4.16
N GLY A 177 -19.02 -19.82 -3.88
CA GLY A 177 -19.61 -19.53 -2.57
C GLY A 177 -18.58 -19.31 -1.44
N SER A 178 -17.26 -19.43 -1.71
CA SER A 178 -16.23 -19.41 -0.70
C SER A 178 -15.14 -18.36 -0.98
N LYS A 179 -15.03 -17.39 -0.08
CA LYS A 179 -13.97 -16.36 -0.12
C LYS A 179 -12.56 -16.99 -0.07
N ASN A 180 -12.43 -18.09 0.65
CA ASN A 180 -11.15 -18.79 0.81
C ASN A 180 -10.70 -19.46 -0.49
N LYS A 181 -11.62 -20.04 -1.27
CA LYS A 181 -11.32 -20.60 -2.59
C LYS A 181 -10.80 -19.52 -3.54
N GLY A 182 -11.47 -18.35 -3.57
CA GLY A 182 -11.03 -17.20 -4.37
C GLY A 182 -9.61 -16.74 -4.01
N ARG A 183 -9.33 -16.63 -2.72
CA ARG A 183 -8.00 -16.22 -2.21
C ARG A 183 -6.89 -17.23 -2.56
N ASN A 184 -7.16 -18.51 -2.36
CA ASN A 184 -6.20 -19.57 -2.68
C ASN A 184 -5.91 -19.65 -4.19
N PHE A 185 -6.93 -19.46 -5.02
CA PHE A 185 -6.76 -19.43 -6.47
C PHE A 185 -5.92 -18.24 -6.90
N LEU A 186 -6.25 -17.03 -6.40
CA LEU A 186 -5.47 -15.82 -6.68
C LEU A 186 -4.00 -16.00 -6.29
N ASN A 187 -3.72 -16.57 -5.12
CA ASN A 187 -2.34 -16.82 -4.69
C ASN A 187 -1.56 -17.72 -5.64
N LYS A 188 -2.19 -18.76 -6.17
CA LYS A 188 -1.57 -19.64 -7.18
C LYS A 188 -1.28 -18.88 -8.47
N VAL A 189 -2.27 -18.12 -8.97
CA VAL A 189 -2.11 -17.31 -10.20
C VAL A 189 -1.03 -16.24 -10.01
N ASN A 190 -1.04 -15.53 -8.89
CA ASN A 190 -0.05 -14.50 -8.60
C ASN A 190 1.38 -15.09 -8.53
N LEU A 191 1.54 -16.25 -7.90
CA LEU A 191 2.83 -16.93 -7.82
C LEU A 191 3.33 -17.36 -9.20
N LEU A 192 2.45 -17.94 -10.03
CA LEU A 192 2.76 -18.37 -11.39
C LEU A 192 3.15 -17.18 -12.28
N LEU A 193 2.36 -16.11 -12.26
CA LEU A 193 2.67 -14.89 -13.01
C LEU A 193 3.98 -14.26 -12.55
N SER A 194 4.23 -14.22 -11.24
CA SER A 194 5.47 -13.67 -10.69
C SER A 194 6.70 -14.45 -11.13
N PHE A 195 6.62 -15.78 -11.18
CA PHE A 195 7.69 -16.60 -11.74
C PHE A 195 7.88 -16.37 -13.22
N PHE A 196 6.79 -16.23 -13.99
CA PHE A 196 6.87 -15.93 -15.42
C PHE A 196 7.53 -14.57 -15.68
N VAL A 197 7.12 -13.53 -14.94
CA VAL A 197 7.71 -12.18 -15.04
C VAL A 197 9.19 -12.20 -14.64
N LEU A 198 9.55 -12.94 -13.59
CA LEU A 198 10.94 -13.11 -13.16
C LEU A 198 11.79 -13.79 -14.24
N PHE A 199 11.30 -14.90 -14.76
CA PHE A 199 11.98 -15.67 -15.81
C PHE A 199 12.21 -14.83 -17.07
N PHE A 200 11.16 -14.12 -17.54
CA PHE A 200 11.24 -13.22 -18.68
C PHE A 200 12.17 -12.03 -18.39
N GLY A 201 12.12 -11.49 -17.18
CA GLY A 201 13.03 -10.44 -16.72
C GLY A 201 14.51 -10.86 -16.80
N ILE A 202 14.82 -12.08 -16.36
CA ILE A 202 16.19 -12.62 -16.46
C ILE A 202 16.63 -12.78 -17.92
N ILE A 203 15.76 -13.24 -18.81
CA ILE A 203 16.07 -13.32 -20.24
C ILE A 203 16.35 -11.93 -20.81
N CYS A 204 15.53 -10.93 -20.46
CA CYS A 204 15.72 -9.56 -20.91
C CYS A 204 17.03 -8.94 -20.42
N LEU A 205 17.49 -9.27 -19.21
CA LEU A 205 18.78 -8.82 -18.67
C LEU A 205 19.96 -9.19 -19.58
N PHE A 206 19.93 -10.40 -20.13
CA PHE A 206 21.07 -10.94 -20.89
C PHE A 206 20.96 -10.74 -22.40
N ARG A 207 19.71 -10.60 -22.94
CA ARG A 207 19.47 -10.61 -24.40
C ARG A 207 19.06 -9.29 -25.01
N PHE A 208 18.42 -8.40 -24.22
CA PHE A 208 17.81 -7.21 -24.81
C PHE A 208 18.29 -5.92 -24.14
N ASN A 209 17.79 -5.61 -22.95
CA ASN A 209 18.07 -4.36 -22.25
C ASN A 209 18.22 -4.60 -20.76
N PHE A 210 19.41 -4.30 -20.24
CA PHE A 210 19.75 -4.51 -18.84
C PHE A 210 18.76 -3.81 -17.87
N TYR A 211 18.44 -2.53 -18.12
CA TYR A 211 17.55 -1.78 -17.24
C TYR A 211 16.13 -2.34 -17.23
N PHE A 212 15.60 -2.68 -18.39
CA PHE A 212 14.25 -3.26 -18.51
C PHE A 212 14.18 -4.66 -17.87
N GLY A 213 15.16 -5.49 -18.14
CA GLY A 213 15.28 -6.81 -17.52
C GLY A 213 15.42 -6.75 -15.99
N PHE A 214 16.18 -5.76 -15.47
CA PHE A 214 16.31 -5.55 -14.03
C PHE A 214 14.97 -5.17 -13.38
N ILE A 215 14.23 -4.24 -13.97
CA ILE A 215 12.89 -3.83 -13.48
C ILE A 215 11.92 -5.02 -13.46
N LEU A 216 11.86 -5.79 -14.55
CA LEU A 216 10.99 -6.97 -14.62
C LEU A 216 11.38 -8.04 -13.58
N SER A 217 12.66 -8.32 -13.43
CA SER A 217 13.15 -9.29 -12.43
C SER A 217 12.80 -8.85 -11.02
N PHE A 218 12.97 -7.56 -10.71
CA PHE A 218 12.59 -7.00 -9.42
C PHE A 218 11.08 -7.10 -9.17
N LEU A 219 10.23 -6.82 -10.18
CA LEU A 219 8.78 -6.97 -10.09
C LEU A 219 8.37 -8.42 -9.87
N GLY A 220 9.02 -9.36 -10.55
CA GLY A 220 8.79 -10.79 -10.34
C GLY A 220 9.12 -11.24 -8.91
N LEU A 221 10.28 -10.85 -8.38
CA LEU A 221 10.66 -11.13 -6.99
C LEU A 221 9.70 -10.48 -5.97
N PHE A 222 9.30 -9.25 -6.23
CA PHE A 222 8.32 -8.54 -5.39
C PHE A 222 6.97 -9.27 -5.36
N GLY A 223 6.48 -9.74 -6.51
CA GLY A 223 5.25 -10.52 -6.61
C GLY A 223 5.31 -11.85 -5.84
N ILE A 224 6.43 -12.58 -5.92
CA ILE A 224 6.65 -13.81 -5.14
C ILE A 224 6.60 -13.53 -3.63
N ASN A 225 7.27 -12.47 -3.18
CA ASN A 225 7.28 -12.11 -1.77
C ASN A 225 5.90 -11.64 -1.29
N SER A 226 5.18 -10.89 -2.10
CA SER A 226 3.80 -10.46 -1.81
C SER A 226 2.86 -11.66 -1.64
N SER A 227 2.94 -12.66 -2.53
CA SER A 227 2.15 -13.90 -2.42
C SER A 227 2.45 -14.68 -1.14
N LYS A 228 3.71 -14.78 -0.74
CA LYS A 228 4.11 -15.46 0.51
C LYS A 228 3.55 -14.73 1.72
N SER A 229 3.66 -13.41 1.77
CA SER A 229 3.16 -12.59 2.88
C SER A 229 1.63 -12.69 3.02
N GLU A 230 0.90 -12.63 1.91
CA GLU A 230 -0.56 -12.78 1.91
C GLU A 230 -0.99 -14.18 2.38
N SER A 231 -0.28 -15.22 1.96
CA SER A 231 -0.52 -16.60 2.41
C SER A 231 -0.28 -16.79 3.91
N GLN A 232 0.77 -16.19 4.46
CA GLN A 232 1.07 -16.25 5.90
C GLN A 232 0.01 -15.50 6.71
N PHE A 233 -0.37 -14.29 6.28
CA PHE A 233 -1.42 -13.51 6.93
C PHE A 233 -2.75 -14.27 6.97
N PHE A 234 -3.09 -14.94 5.88
CA PHE A 234 -4.29 -15.77 5.80
C PHE A 234 -4.27 -16.97 6.74
N LYS A 235 -3.13 -17.66 6.87
CA LYS A 235 -2.98 -18.75 7.85
C LYS A 235 -3.22 -18.25 9.27
N ILE A 236 -2.65 -17.11 9.62
CA ILE A 236 -2.84 -16.48 10.94
C ILE A 236 -4.31 -16.11 11.15
N GLU A 237 -4.96 -15.47 10.17
CA GLU A 237 -6.38 -15.10 10.24
C GLU A 237 -7.28 -16.32 10.46
N ASN A 238 -7.02 -17.43 9.77
CA ASN A 238 -7.78 -18.67 9.96
C ASN A 238 -7.54 -19.29 11.34
N ILE A 239 -6.30 -19.34 11.80
CA ILE A 239 -5.99 -19.83 13.14
C ILE A 239 -6.76 -19.00 14.19
N LEU A 240 -6.69 -17.67 14.10
CA LEU A 240 -7.37 -16.78 15.06
C LEU A 240 -8.90 -16.91 15.02
N LYS A 241 -9.50 -17.16 13.84
CA LYS A 241 -10.96 -17.35 13.72
C LYS A 241 -11.49 -18.63 14.38
N PHE A 242 -10.70 -19.70 14.33
CA PHE A 242 -11.13 -21.01 14.80
C PHE A 242 -10.55 -21.38 16.16
N SER A 243 -9.56 -20.66 16.67
CA SER A 243 -9.01 -20.88 18.02
C SER A 243 -9.84 -20.19 19.08
N LYS A 244 -10.25 -20.91 20.11
CA LYS A 244 -10.78 -20.29 21.32
C LYS A 244 -9.65 -19.50 22.00
N VAL A 245 -9.97 -18.38 22.62
CA VAL A 245 -8.98 -17.56 23.36
C VAL A 245 -8.24 -18.41 24.40
N SER A 246 -8.93 -19.40 24.99
CA SER A 246 -8.35 -20.35 25.95
C SER A 246 -7.35 -21.33 25.35
N GLU A 247 -7.39 -21.58 24.03
CA GLU A 247 -6.49 -22.50 23.31
C GLU A 247 -5.22 -21.80 22.81
N ILE A 248 -5.23 -20.47 22.74
CA ILE A 248 -4.05 -19.69 22.43
C ILE A 248 -3.11 -19.79 23.63
N LYS A 249 -2.10 -20.69 23.54
CA LYS A 249 -1.00 -20.69 24.50
C LYS A 249 -0.25 -19.37 24.36
N LEU A 250 -0.75 -18.35 25.05
CA LEU A 250 0.02 -17.14 25.29
C LEU A 250 1.25 -17.60 26.08
N LYS A 251 2.45 -17.31 25.58
CA LYS A 251 3.65 -17.40 26.40
C LYS A 251 3.31 -16.69 27.71
N PRO A 252 3.65 -17.26 28.88
CA PRO A 252 3.33 -16.62 30.14
C PRO A 252 3.87 -15.20 30.12
N LEU A 253 2.95 -14.24 30.13
CA LEU A 253 3.29 -12.82 30.11
C LEU A 253 4.09 -12.55 31.38
N ARG A 254 5.31 -12.04 31.22
CA ARG A 254 6.15 -11.74 32.38
C ARG A 254 5.52 -10.61 33.16
N LYS A 255 5.33 -10.87 34.44
CA LYS A 255 4.87 -9.91 35.40
C LYS A 255 6.06 -9.24 36.06
N ILE A 256 5.94 -7.97 36.34
CA ILE A 256 6.87 -7.20 37.16
C ILE A 256 6.06 -6.39 38.16
N GLU A 257 6.52 -6.33 39.37
CA GLU A 257 5.86 -5.50 40.39
C GLU A 257 6.16 -4.02 40.12
N TYR A 258 5.20 -3.17 40.46
CA TYR A 258 5.26 -1.72 40.24
C TYR A 258 6.51 -1.13 40.90
N ASP A 259 6.83 -1.55 42.12
CA ASP A 259 7.93 -1.03 42.91
C ASP A 259 9.29 -1.70 42.61
N SER A 260 9.36 -2.55 41.54
CA SER A 260 10.60 -3.19 41.14
C SER A 260 11.65 -2.17 40.70
N ASN A 261 12.87 -2.34 41.20
CA ASN A 261 14.00 -1.49 40.86
C ASN A 261 14.52 -1.84 39.44
N PHE A 262 15.01 -0.86 38.72
CA PHE A 262 15.60 -1.02 37.40
C PHE A 262 16.77 -2.03 37.35
N SER A 263 17.51 -2.19 38.45
CA SER A 263 18.60 -3.19 38.54
C SER A 263 18.06 -4.64 38.48
N GLU A 264 16.94 -4.92 39.14
CA GLU A 264 16.25 -6.22 39.08
C GLU A 264 15.66 -6.49 37.70
N PHE A 265 15.06 -5.47 37.10
CA PHE A 265 14.54 -5.53 35.74
C PHE A 265 15.65 -5.87 34.74
N ASN A 266 16.82 -5.26 34.85
CA ASN A 266 17.97 -5.51 33.97
C ASN A 266 18.54 -6.93 34.12
N LYS A 267 18.54 -7.49 35.35
CA LYS A 267 18.88 -8.90 35.60
C LYS A 267 17.90 -9.85 34.93
N LEU A 268 16.59 -9.53 34.96
CA LEU A 268 15.55 -10.33 34.31
C LEU A 268 15.68 -10.34 32.77
N ILE A 269 16.12 -9.23 32.16
CA ILE A 269 16.35 -9.14 30.71
C ILE A 269 17.65 -9.85 30.29
N LYS A 270 18.73 -9.70 31.04
CA LYS A 270 20.04 -10.30 30.72
C LYS A 270 20.07 -11.82 30.83
N ASN A 271 19.27 -12.41 31.71
CA ASN A 271 19.33 -13.85 32.00
C ASN A 271 18.61 -14.76 31.00
N LYS A 272 18.04 -14.26 29.89
CA LYS A 272 17.42 -15.12 28.86
C LYS A 272 17.83 -14.71 27.48
N LYS A 273 18.38 -15.66 26.73
CA LYS A 273 18.76 -15.60 25.30
C LYS A 273 17.62 -15.25 24.33
N ASP A 274 16.40 -15.11 24.79
CA ASP A 274 15.22 -14.78 23.98
C ASP A 274 14.86 -13.30 24.14
N ALA A 275 15.45 -12.47 23.31
CA ALA A 275 15.17 -11.02 23.21
C ALA A 275 13.76 -10.70 22.60
N LEU A 276 12.77 -11.57 22.76
CA LEU A 276 11.46 -11.48 22.10
C LEU A 276 10.37 -10.83 22.94
N ASP A 277 10.57 -10.64 24.25
CA ASP A 277 9.54 -10.02 25.10
C ASP A 277 9.68 -8.49 25.03
N LYS A 278 8.94 -7.86 24.16
CA LYS A 278 8.89 -6.38 24.03
C LYS A 278 8.10 -5.72 25.17
N TYR A 279 7.25 -6.45 25.86
CA TYR A 279 6.30 -5.90 26.83
C TYR A 279 6.31 -6.72 28.12
N PHE A 280 6.29 -6.02 29.27
CA PHE A 280 6.12 -6.58 30.61
C PHE A 280 4.82 -6.06 31.21
N PHE A 281 4.08 -6.93 31.91
CA PHE A 281 2.89 -6.54 32.66
C PHE A 281 3.30 -6.03 34.02
N VAL A 282 2.82 -4.84 34.38
CA VAL A 282 3.05 -4.23 35.69
C VAL A 282 1.89 -4.60 36.61
N THR A 283 2.21 -5.22 37.74
CA THR A 283 1.26 -5.53 38.82
C THR A 283 1.60 -4.69 40.06
N ASN A 284 0.57 -4.30 40.80
CA ASN A 284 0.72 -3.68 42.11
C ASN A 284 -0.16 -4.49 43.11
N ASN A 285 0.47 -5.12 44.08
CA ASN A 285 -0.21 -6.02 45.04
C ASN A 285 -1.08 -7.09 44.34
N GLY A 286 -0.54 -7.70 43.25
CA GLY A 286 -1.22 -8.72 42.45
C GLY A 286 -2.31 -8.21 41.49
N ARG A 287 -2.66 -6.91 41.51
CA ARG A 287 -3.61 -6.29 40.59
C ARG A 287 -2.88 -5.71 39.40
N TRP A 288 -3.42 -5.97 38.21
CA TRP A 288 -2.87 -5.42 36.98
C TRP A 288 -3.05 -3.90 36.92
N THR A 289 -1.96 -3.17 36.63
CA THR A 289 -1.94 -1.71 36.57
C THR A 289 -1.55 -1.15 35.18
N GLY A 290 -0.90 -1.95 34.31
CA GLY A 290 -0.50 -1.50 32.99
C GLY A 290 0.58 -2.39 32.37
N PHE A 291 1.20 -1.91 31.31
CA PHE A 291 2.34 -2.58 30.66
C PHE A 291 3.49 -1.60 30.40
N VAL A 292 4.70 -2.11 30.35
CA VAL A 292 5.90 -1.36 30.06
C VAL A 292 6.56 -1.91 28.78
N ASP A 293 6.92 -1.01 27.85
CA ASP A 293 7.69 -1.34 26.66
C ASP A 293 9.19 -1.28 26.99
N VAL A 294 9.88 -2.39 26.79
CA VAL A 294 11.33 -2.52 27.02
C VAL A 294 12.14 -1.48 26.24
N ASN A 295 11.69 -1.10 25.05
CA ASN A 295 12.40 -0.10 24.24
C ASN A 295 12.34 1.30 24.89
N ILE A 296 11.24 1.64 25.57
CA ILE A 296 11.14 2.90 26.31
C ILE A 296 12.11 2.89 27.48
N LEU A 297 12.20 1.77 28.22
CA LEU A 297 13.12 1.66 29.34
C LEU A 297 14.60 1.78 28.91
N LYS A 298 14.97 1.29 27.74
CA LYS A 298 16.32 1.42 27.19
C LYS A 298 16.71 2.87 26.88
N THR A 299 15.76 3.78 26.70
CA THR A 299 16.00 5.20 26.43
C THR A 299 16.11 6.04 27.69
N VAL A 300 15.84 5.47 28.85
CA VAL A 300 15.92 6.17 30.13
C VAL A 300 17.38 6.29 30.58
N SER A 301 17.83 7.51 30.89
CA SER A 301 19.21 7.75 31.35
C SER A 301 19.50 7.06 32.70
N LEU A 302 20.74 6.56 32.87
CA LEU A 302 21.18 5.85 34.07
C LEU A 302 20.93 6.64 35.38
N LYS A 303 21.02 7.99 35.34
CA LYS A 303 20.70 8.84 36.51
C LYS A 303 19.25 8.76 36.99
N LYS A 304 18.32 8.45 36.09
CA LYS A 304 16.90 8.27 36.42
C LYS A 304 16.56 6.87 36.91
N TRP A 305 17.47 5.91 36.79
CA TRP A 305 17.26 4.53 37.24
C TRP A 305 17.25 4.39 38.76
N GLU A 306 17.93 5.28 39.49
CA GLU A 306 17.99 5.27 40.95
C GLU A 306 16.82 6.00 41.60
N GLN A 307 16.11 6.85 40.85
CA GLN A 307 15.06 7.74 41.36
C GLN A 307 13.63 7.30 41.03
N ASN A 308 13.44 6.34 40.10
CA ASN A 308 12.14 5.94 39.63
C ASN A 308 11.95 4.41 39.67
N PHE A 309 10.72 3.99 39.86
CA PHE A 309 10.32 2.58 39.76
C PHE A 309 9.94 2.21 38.32
N VAL A 310 10.01 0.92 37.98
CA VAL A 310 9.63 0.44 36.64
C VAL A 310 8.17 0.78 36.33
N GLY A 311 7.31 0.79 37.35
CA GLY A 311 5.90 1.14 37.24
C GLY A 311 5.62 2.58 36.80
N ASP A 312 6.56 3.51 37.01
CA ASP A 312 6.39 4.93 36.62
C ASP A 312 6.39 5.12 35.10
N PHE A 313 6.95 4.15 34.37
CA PHE A 313 7.01 4.14 32.89
C PHE A 313 5.89 3.32 32.26
N LYS A 314 4.88 2.91 33.03
CA LYS A 314 3.73 2.17 32.51
C LYS A 314 2.91 3.01 31.54
N LYS A 315 2.49 2.40 30.44
CA LYS A 315 1.44 2.94 29.57
C LYS A 315 0.09 2.42 30.02
N LEU A 316 -0.76 3.34 30.46
CA LEU A 316 -2.19 3.11 30.62
C LEU A 316 -2.81 3.26 29.22
N THR A 317 -3.07 2.18 28.49
CA THR A 317 -4.15 2.20 27.48
C THR A 317 -4.34 0.82 26.84
N PHE A 318 -5.36 0.11 27.26
CA PHE A 318 -6.32 -0.45 26.31
C PHE A 318 -7.65 0.28 26.57
N ARG A 319 -7.99 1.27 25.74
CA ARG A 319 -9.40 1.60 25.51
C ARG A 319 -9.88 0.54 24.53
N PHE A 320 -10.68 -0.41 25.02
CA PHE A 320 -11.51 -1.29 24.22
C PHE A 320 -12.52 -0.49 23.41
#